data_e82e0d5c4b5145d1b81d987ad2b586d3
#
_entry.id   e82e0d5c4b5145d1b81d987ad2b586d3
#
_cell.length_a   1.000
_cell.length_b   1.000
_cell.length_c   1.000
_cell.angle_alpha   90.00
_cell.angle_beta   90.00
_cell.angle_gamma   90.00
#
_symmetry.space_group_name_H-M   'P 1'
#
loop_
_entity.id
_entity.type
_entity.pdbx_description
1 polymer ?
#
loop_
_entity_poly.entity_id
_entity_poly.type
_entity_poly.pdbx_seq_one_letter_code
_entity_poly.pdbx_strand_id
1 'polypeptide(L)'
;MNFKTFGGFVLGVCVTSAMLLSFTPGGEIAVGRAIAAESSTESLAWSPTKPYPRRDVYFPGMEELAPDEMRVIACGTGMPIPRLKQAAACFLVELGNGDKFVFDMGEGSFERLSALEMPLDQLDKVFLGHLHLDHAGDFPAFYATGPVNNRLRPVRLFGPSGVKREWGTKAWANNMLEMWQWELASRGGVVDSRGLELHVTEFDWKKVNNIVYNENGVQVRTIPAIHADQSVSFILEWNGLKFAYSSDTVPNIWWAEHTKDADLSIHECFPPPELFASKLGFTPAEAVLVGTQGHTTAAAFGKIMSMTTPRRAVCYHFQNDFDVQPAILEAIRQTYDGPLDLATDFMVWNVTKDNIHTRMAVVNEESFAAPAQRAKIPPKDPYQWTGFSLSGVEPESSAVANEIIAAFNKERGSDAKPSLTGFPFLSDEQQKQAIQKADEAHEAFMNRQE
;
A
#
# COMPACT_ATOMS: atom_id res chain seq x y z
N MET A 1 31.82 -16.14 -50.05
CA MET A 1 33.10 -15.65 -49.52
C MET A 1 32.85 -15.15 -48.12
N ASN A 2 33.04 -15.99 -47.13
CA ASN A 2 34.15 -16.09 -46.17
C ASN A 2 34.53 -14.72 -45.56
N PHE A 3 34.59 -14.46 -44.25
CA PHE A 3 34.95 -15.19 -43.04
C PHE A 3 34.50 -14.38 -41.80
N LYS A 4 33.98 -15.02 -40.81
CA LYS A 4 34.35 -15.15 -39.37
C LYS A 4 35.31 -14.08 -38.79
N THR A 5 34.95 -13.47 -37.65
CA THR A 5 35.69 -13.75 -36.43
C THR A 5 34.96 -13.21 -35.20
N PHE A 6 34.91 -14.04 -34.16
CA PHE A 6 34.59 -13.77 -32.78
C PHE A 6 35.66 -12.85 -32.16
N GLY A 7 35.21 -11.93 -31.29
CA GLY A 7 36.11 -11.17 -30.42
C GLY A 7 35.41 -10.91 -29.11
N GLY A 8 35.75 -11.72 -28.09
CA GLY A 8 35.29 -11.52 -26.74
C GLY A 8 35.90 -10.25 -26.12
N PHE A 9 35.07 -9.45 -25.48
CA PHE A 9 35.54 -8.33 -24.68
C PHE A 9 35.81 -8.81 -23.25
N VAL A 10 37.07 -8.84 -22.86
CA VAL A 10 37.53 -8.90 -21.48
C VAL A 10 37.61 -7.47 -20.99
N LEU A 11 36.76 -7.08 -20.01
CA LEU A 11 36.91 -5.82 -19.29
C LEU A 11 38.10 -5.94 -18.32
N GLY A 12 39.24 -5.40 -18.73
CA GLY A 12 40.35 -5.15 -17.83
C GLY A 12 40.13 -3.83 -17.08
N VAL A 13 40.04 -3.90 -15.76
CA VAL A 13 40.07 -2.72 -14.90
C VAL A 13 41.53 -2.21 -14.87
N CYS A 14 41.81 -1.13 -15.59
CA CYS A 14 43.06 -0.39 -15.45
C CYS A 14 42.95 0.56 -14.24
N VAL A 15 43.65 0.22 -13.16
CA VAL A 15 43.94 1.17 -12.09
C VAL A 15 45.10 2.05 -12.56
N THR A 16 44.81 3.27 -12.98
CA THR A 16 45.82 4.30 -13.24
C THR A 16 46.18 5.00 -11.94
N SER A 17 47.36 4.67 -11.39
CA SER A 17 47.96 5.47 -10.34
C SER A 17 48.51 6.78 -10.95
N ALA A 18 47.89 7.90 -10.58
CA ALA A 18 48.38 9.22 -10.93
C ALA A 18 49.56 9.57 -10.00
N MET A 19 50.79 9.62 -10.56
CA MET A 19 51.94 10.23 -9.86
C MET A 19 51.88 11.75 -10.08
N LEU A 20 51.73 12.47 -8.98
CA LEU A 20 51.95 13.93 -8.94
C LEU A 20 53.40 14.20 -8.68
N LEU A 21 54.14 14.72 -9.67
CA LEU A 21 55.50 15.23 -9.55
C LEU A 21 55.43 16.75 -9.24
N SER A 22 55.86 17.16 -8.05
CA SER A 22 56.06 18.56 -7.72
C SER A 22 57.56 18.87 -7.73
N PHE A 23 57.99 19.90 -8.51
CA PHE A 23 59.37 20.39 -8.52
C PHE A 23 59.56 21.50 -7.51
N THR A 24 60.53 21.38 -6.61
CA THR A 24 61.05 22.49 -5.80
C THR A 24 62.36 23.01 -6.36
N PRO A 25 62.67 24.32 -6.25
CA PRO A 25 63.93 24.88 -6.73
C PRO A 25 65.09 24.49 -5.78
N GLY A 26 65.72 23.37 -6.11
CA GLY A 26 66.84 22.85 -5.31
C GLY A 26 67.27 21.42 -5.63
N GLY A 27 66.59 20.77 -6.58
CA GLY A 27 67.08 19.54 -7.18
C GLY A 27 66.94 18.24 -6.41
N GLU A 28 66.20 18.18 -5.33
CA GLU A 28 65.88 16.90 -4.68
C GLU A 28 64.46 16.40 -5.00
N ILE A 29 64.34 15.17 -5.51
CA ILE A 29 63.10 14.52 -5.81
C ILE A 29 62.56 13.87 -4.54
N ALA A 30 61.60 14.52 -3.88
CA ALA A 30 60.85 13.87 -2.80
C ALA A 30 59.73 13.03 -3.40
N VAL A 31 59.86 11.71 -3.32
CA VAL A 31 58.78 10.78 -3.64
C VAL A 31 57.81 10.77 -2.46
N GLY A 32 56.82 11.65 -2.51
CA GLY A 32 55.71 11.60 -1.57
C GLY A 32 54.86 10.38 -1.89
N ARG A 33 54.87 9.40 -1.00
CA ARG A 33 53.90 8.31 -1.03
C ARG A 33 52.55 8.92 -0.73
N ALA A 34 51.68 9.05 -1.72
CA ALA A 34 50.26 9.30 -1.48
C ALA A 34 49.76 8.14 -0.61
N ILE A 35 49.50 8.41 0.64
CA ILE A 35 48.71 7.54 1.49
C ILE A 35 47.30 7.64 0.88
N ALA A 36 46.95 6.63 0.07
CA ALA A 36 45.57 6.41 -0.25
C ALA A 36 44.86 6.29 1.10
N ALA A 37 43.96 7.21 1.38
CA ALA A 37 42.99 7.01 2.44
C ALA A 37 42.39 5.62 2.18
N GLU A 38 42.62 4.69 3.09
CA GLU A 38 41.88 3.44 3.11
C GLU A 38 40.40 3.85 3.21
N SER A 39 39.73 3.92 2.03
CA SER A 39 38.33 3.73 2.04
C SER A 39 38.17 2.35 2.64
N SER A 40 37.68 2.30 3.87
CA SER A 40 37.15 1.08 4.45
C SER A 40 36.04 0.60 3.49
N THR A 41 36.43 -0.17 2.49
CA THR A 41 35.52 -1.08 1.83
C THR A 41 35.23 -2.13 2.91
N GLU A 42 34.35 -1.81 3.86
CA GLU A 42 33.58 -2.85 4.51
C GLU A 42 33.00 -3.64 3.35
N SER A 43 33.52 -4.83 3.16
CA SER A 43 32.97 -5.75 2.18
C SER A 43 31.49 -5.85 2.50
N LEU A 44 30.65 -5.43 1.58
CA LEU A 44 29.21 -5.67 1.63
C LEU A 44 28.98 -7.18 1.47
N ALA A 45 29.48 -7.96 2.44
CA ALA A 45 29.25 -9.38 2.51
C ALA A 45 27.77 -9.54 2.83
N TRP A 46 26.97 -9.80 1.78
CA TRP A 46 25.58 -10.16 1.93
C TRP A 46 25.48 -11.36 2.88
N SER A 47 24.69 -11.21 3.92
CA SER A 47 24.36 -12.30 4.84
C SER A 47 22.85 -12.45 4.86
N PRO A 48 22.28 -13.63 4.55
CA PRO A 48 20.85 -13.86 4.59
C PRO A 48 20.25 -13.73 6.00
N THR A 49 21.11 -13.71 7.03
CA THR A 49 20.69 -13.64 8.44
C THR A 49 20.98 -12.29 9.11
N LYS A 50 21.54 -11.33 8.38
CA LYS A 50 21.80 -9.98 8.91
C LYS A 50 21.12 -8.92 8.04
N PRO A 51 20.53 -7.90 8.65
CA PRO A 51 20.00 -6.77 7.91
C PRO A 51 21.08 -6.15 7.02
N TYR A 52 20.72 -5.75 5.83
CA TYR A 52 21.61 -5.06 4.90
C TYR A 52 21.94 -3.68 5.49
N PRO A 53 23.20 -3.31 5.76
CA PRO A 53 23.54 -2.09 6.50
C PRO A 53 23.29 -0.79 5.71
N ARG A 54 23.20 -0.86 4.38
CA ARG A 54 22.81 0.25 3.50
C ARG A 54 21.82 -0.27 2.48
N ARG A 55 20.63 0.32 2.45
CA ARG A 55 19.55 -0.11 1.56
C ARG A 55 19.11 1.05 0.69
N ASP A 56 19.53 1.02 -0.55
CA ASP A 56 19.05 1.95 -1.56
C ASP A 56 17.64 1.59 -2.04
N VAL A 57 17.19 0.36 -1.76
CA VAL A 57 15.85 -0.16 -2.03
C VAL A 57 15.26 -0.84 -0.81
N TYR A 58 13.94 -0.93 -0.75
CA TYR A 58 13.22 -1.67 0.28
C TYR A 58 12.70 -2.99 -0.29
N PHE A 59 13.04 -4.09 0.34
CA PHE A 59 12.44 -5.40 0.07
C PHE A 59 11.45 -5.70 1.19
N PRO A 60 10.14 -5.86 0.88
CA PRO A 60 9.13 -6.16 1.89
C PRO A 60 9.51 -7.38 2.74
N GLY A 61 9.24 -7.31 4.03
CA GLY A 61 9.54 -8.38 4.99
C GLY A 61 11.02 -8.60 5.34
N MET A 62 11.97 -7.89 4.69
CA MET A 62 13.41 -8.11 4.88
C MET A 62 14.06 -7.22 5.95
N GLU A 63 13.32 -6.27 6.50
CA GLU A 63 13.85 -5.37 7.53
C GLU A 63 12.81 -4.96 8.55
N GLU A 64 13.21 -4.98 9.80
CA GLU A 64 12.44 -4.42 10.90
C GLU A 64 12.65 -2.91 10.99
N LEU A 65 11.66 -2.19 11.51
CA LEU A 65 11.80 -0.78 11.88
C LEU A 65 12.58 -0.64 13.19
N ALA A 66 13.41 0.39 13.28
CA ALA A 66 13.94 0.79 14.58
C ALA A 66 12.79 1.27 15.49
N PRO A 67 12.92 1.12 16.83
CA PRO A 67 11.85 1.46 17.78
C PRO A 67 11.36 2.91 17.73
N ASP A 68 12.14 3.82 17.16
CA ASP A 68 11.87 5.25 17.03
C ASP A 68 11.69 5.71 15.57
N GLU A 69 11.60 4.77 14.65
CA GLU A 69 11.48 5.02 13.21
C GLU A 69 10.02 4.91 12.74
N MET A 70 9.64 5.79 11.82
CA MET A 70 8.41 5.73 11.03
C MET A 70 8.77 5.37 9.58
N ARG A 71 8.08 4.39 8.98
CA ARG A 71 8.17 4.10 7.55
C ARG A 71 6.84 4.42 6.89
N VAL A 72 6.86 5.24 5.85
CA VAL A 72 5.70 5.54 5.03
C VAL A 72 5.90 4.94 3.65
N ILE A 73 4.89 4.24 3.14
CA ILE A 73 4.92 3.59 1.83
C ILE A 73 3.74 4.09 1.00
N ALA A 74 4.02 4.54 -0.21
CA ALA A 74 2.98 4.89 -1.17
C ALA A 74 2.40 3.60 -1.79
N CYS A 75 1.22 3.19 -1.39
CA CYS A 75 0.47 2.09 -1.98
C CYS A 75 -0.47 2.54 -3.11
N GLY A 76 -0.51 3.84 -3.38
CA GLY A 76 -1.20 4.45 -4.52
C GLY A 76 -0.98 5.95 -4.51
N THR A 77 -0.72 6.51 -5.69
CA THR A 77 -0.33 7.93 -5.83
C THR A 77 -1.11 8.65 -6.91
N GLY A 78 -2.02 7.93 -7.58
CA GLY A 78 -2.83 8.43 -8.69
C GLY A 78 -4.09 9.14 -8.25
N MET A 79 -4.92 9.42 -9.22
CA MET A 79 -6.18 10.16 -9.20
C MET A 79 -7.27 9.27 -9.86
N PRO A 80 -8.55 9.67 -9.97
CA PRO A 80 -9.65 8.79 -10.38
C PRO A 80 -9.59 8.33 -11.85
N ILE A 81 -8.44 7.83 -12.27
CA ILE A 81 -8.18 7.32 -13.63
C ILE A 81 -7.50 5.96 -13.51
N PRO A 82 -8.25 4.86 -13.61
CA PRO A 82 -7.69 3.52 -13.46
C PRO A 82 -6.57 3.24 -14.45
N ARG A 83 -5.41 2.80 -13.99
CA ARG A 83 -4.25 2.44 -14.82
C ARG A 83 -3.41 1.36 -14.15
N LEU A 84 -2.88 0.44 -14.94
CA LEU A 84 -1.99 -0.62 -14.45
C LEU A 84 -0.73 -0.08 -13.78
N LYS A 85 -0.21 1.04 -14.28
CA LYS A 85 1.04 1.65 -13.83
C LYS A 85 0.93 2.30 -12.44
N GLN A 86 -0.27 2.72 -12.04
CA GLN A 86 -0.45 3.60 -10.88
C GLN A 86 -1.82 3.35 -10.24
N ALA A 87 -1.83 3.01 -8.97
CA ALA A 87 -3.05 2.95 -8.16
C ALA A 87 -3.48 4.34 -7.70
N ALA A 88 -4.75 4.49 -7.35
CA ALA A 88 -5.27 5.68 -6.75
C ALA A 88 -4.80 5.85 -5.29
N ALA A 89 -5.14 6.95 -4.65
CA ALA A 89 -4.58 7.41 -3.38
C ALA A 89 -4.56 6.36 -2.27
N CYS A 90 -3.37 6.06 -1.73
CA CYS A 90 -3.17 5.18 -0.58
C CYS A 90 -1.77 5.38 0.02
N PHE A 91 -1.69 5.59 1.34
CA PHE A 91 -0.42 5.67 2.06
C PHE A 91 -0.46 4.81 3.32
N LEU A 92 0.49 3.88 3.42
CA LEU A 92 0.69 3.05 4.60
C LEU A 92 1.75 3.69 5.50
N VAL A 93 1.41 3.90 6.77
CA VAL A 93 2.34 4.34 7.81
C VAL A 93 2.59 3.20 8.77
N GLU A 94 3.83 2.78 8.92
CA GLU A 94 4.30 1.80 9.87
C GLU A 94 5.15 2.49 10.94
N LEU A 95 4.94 2.16 12.20
CA LEU A 95 5.67 2.72 13.34
C LEU A 95 6.53 1.66 14.02
N GLY A 96 7.67 2.06 14.56
CA GLY A 96 8.59 1.17 15.26
C GLY A 96 8.02 0.51 16.53
N ASN A 97 6.84 0.94 17.00
CA ASN A 97 6.08 0.26 18.05
C ASN A 97 5.20 -0.90 17.52
N GLY A 98 5.21 -1.15 16.20
CA GLY A 98 4.43 -2.19 15.52
C GLY A 98 3.06 -1.75 15.00
N ASP A 99 2.58 -0.55 15.33
CA ASP A 99 1.30 -0.03 14.82
C ASP A 99 1.40 0.32 13.33
N LYS A 100 0.29 0.07 12.61
CA LYS A 100 0.15 0.41 11.18
C LYS A 100 -1.14 1.17 10.94
N PHE A 101 -1.09 2.11 10.00
CA PHE A 101 -2.19 3.00 9.64
C PHE A 101 -2.25 3.13 8.13
N VAL A 102 -3.43 2.93 7.53
CA VAL A 102 -3.65 3.16 6.11
C VAL A 102 -4.45 4.44 5.95
N PHE A 103 -3.92 5.39 5.18
CA PHE A 103 -4.58 6.65 4.83
C PHE A 103 -5.03 6.59 3.38
N ASP A 104 -6.32 6.62 3.19
CA ASP A 104 -7.06 6.35 1.97
C ASP A 104 -6.78 4.94 1.39
N MET A 105 -7.68 4.45 0.56
CA MET A 105 -7.61 3.15 -0.09
C MET A 105 -8.35 3.20 -1.43
N GLY A 106 -7.77 3.93 -2.38
CA GLY A 106 -8.30 4.10 -3.73
C GLY A 106 -8.07 2.86 -4.60
N GLU A 107 -8.69 2.86 -5.80
CA GLU A 107 -8.66 1.70 -6.70
C GLU A 107 -7.23 1.26 -7.05
N GLY A 108 -6.97 -0.04 -6.99
CA GLY A 108 -5.69 -0.68 -7.28
C GLY A 108 -4.71 -0.64 -6.10
N SER A 109 -5.05 -0.05 -4.96
CA SER A 109 -4.17 0.04 -3.81
C SER A 109 -4.10 -1.24 -2.99
N PHE A 110 -5.15 -2.05 -3.01
CA PHE A 110 -5.18 -3.29 -2.24
C PHE A 110 -4.18 -4.32 -2.78
N GLU A 111 -4.01 -4.42 -4.09
CA GLU A 111 -2.99 -5.28 -4.71
C GLU A 111 -1.58 -4.81 -4.32
N ARG A 112 -1.34 -3.48 -4.24
CA ARG A 112 -0.04 -2.94 -3.80
C ARG A 112 0.22 -3.22 -2.33
N LEU A 113 -0.78 -3.10 -1.47
CA LEU A 113 -0.66 -3.50 -0.05
C LEU A 113 -0.38 -5.00 0.08
N SER A 114 -1.03 -5.84 -0.74
CA SER A 114 -0.80 -7.28 -0.76
C SER A 114 0.62 -7.64 -1.22
N ALA A 115 1.16 -6.91 -2.21
CA ALA A 115 2.52 -7.10 -2.71
C ALA A 115 3.61 -6.69 -1.71
N LEU A 116 3.27 -6.00 -0.62
CA LEU A 116 4.20 -5.72 0.48
C LEU A 116 4.42 -6.92 1.41
N GLU A 117 3.78 -8.07 1.14
CA GLU A 117 3.97 -9.35 1.84
C GLU A 117 3.76 -9.29 3.35
N MET A 118 3.07 -8.27 3.85
CA MET A 118 2.74 -8.20 5.27
C MET A 118 1.41 -8.88 5.57
N PRO A 119 1.22 -9.44 6.77
CA PRO A 119 -0.06 -9.98 7.17
C PRO A 119 -1.15 -8.90 7.15
N LEU A 120 -2.25 -9.12 6.44
CA LEU A 120 -3.41 -8.20 6.45
C LEU A 120 -4.00 -8.02 7.85
N ASP A 121 -3.74 -8.96 8.75
CA ASP A 121 -4.07 -8.89 10.17
C ASP A 121 -3.44 -7.70 10.91
N GLN A 122 -2.37 -7.13 10.36
CA GLN A 122 -1.70 -5.94 10.87
C GLN A 122 -2.28 -4.63 10.33
N LEU A 123 -3.09 -4.70 9.25
CA LEU A 123 -3.73 -3.54 8.61
C LEU A 123 -5.16 -3.38 9.15
N ASP A 124 -5.29 -3.13 10.42
CA ASP A 124 -6.58 -3.06 11.12
C ASP A 124 -7.14 -1.64 11.27
N LYS A 125 -6.41 -0.61 10.83
CA LYS A 125 -6.77 0.80 10.97
C LYS A 125 -6.72 1.52 9.62
N VAL A 126 -7.88 1.91 9.10
CA VAL A 126 -8.03 2.62 7.82
C VAL A 126 -8.69 3.98 8.06
N PHE A 127 -8.10 5.03 7.51
CA PHE A 127 -8.54 6.43 7.65
C PHE A 127 -8.88 6.98 6.26
N LEU A 128 -10.15 7.32 6.02
CA LEU A 128 -10.61 7.89 4.76
C LEU A 128 -10.74 9.40 4.88
N GLY A 129 -10.07 10.13 3.99
CA GLY A 129 -10.16 11.58 3.91
C GLY A 129 -11.51 12.05 3.37
N HIS A 130 -12.04 11.34 2.40
CA HIS A 130 -13.39 11.47 1.85
C HIS A 130 -13.78 10.20 1.10
N LEU A 131 -14.97 10.19 0.46
CA LEU A 131 -15.56 8.96 -0.07
C LEU A 131 -15.58 8.88 -1.61
N HIS A 132 -14.73 9.62 -2.33
CA HIS A 132 -14.51 9.38 -3.74
C HIS A 132 -13.85 8.01 -3.96
N LEU A 133 -14.09 7.39 -5.12
CA LEU A 133 -13.60 6.04 -5.40
C LEU A 133 -12.06 5.95 -5.40
N ASP A 134 -11.39 6.99 -5.86
CA ASP A 134 -9.93 7.07 -5.84
C ASP A 134 -9.32 7.26 -4.44
N HIS A 135 -10.15 7.33 -3.38
CA HIS A 135 -9.76 7.35 -1.98
C HIS A 135 -10.37 6.22 -1.14
N ALA A 136 -11.47 5.63 -1.60
CA ALA A 136 -12.20 4.61 -0.82
C ALA A 136 -12.55 3.35 -1.64
N GLY A 137 -12.24 3.32 -2.95
CA GLY A 137 -12.73 2.31 -3.88
C GLY A 137 -12.30 0.87 -3.58
N ASP A 138 -11.09 0.66 -3.06
CA ASP A 138 -10.60 -0.69 -2.72
C ASP A 138 -10.92 -1.14 -1.29
N PHE A 139 -11.40 -0.24 -0.44
CA PHE A 139 -11.78 -0.63 0.92
C PHE A 139 -12.82 -1.77 0.95
N PRO A 140 -13.87 -1.80 0.10
CA PRO A 140 -14.80 -2.93 0.04
C PRO A 140 -14.14 -4.26 -0.29
N ALA A 141 -13.22 -4.29 -1.24
CA ALA A 141 -12.46 -5.48 -1.61
C ALA A 141 -11.54 -5.93 -0.48
N PHE A 142 -10.77 -5.01 0.09
CA PHE A 142 -9.94 -5.25 1.27
C PHE A 142 -10.74 -5.81 2.45
N TYR A 143 -11.92 -5.24 2.74
CA TYR A 143 -12.78 -5.70 3.82
C TYR A 143 -13.34 -7.10 3.53
N ALA A 144 -13.97 -7.31 2.39
CA ALA A 144 -14.69 -8.55 2.07
C ALA A 144 -13.76 -9.75 1.89
N THR A 145 -12.61 -9.56 1.23
CA THR A 145 -11.65 -10.64 0.96
C THR A 145 -10.54 -10.78 1.99
N GLY A 146 -10.37 -9.79 2.86
CA GLY A 146 -9.36 -9.80 3.92
C GLY A 146 -9.37 -11.07 4.77
N PRO A 147 -10.52 -11.55 5.27
CA PRO A 147 -10.60 -12.80 6.05
C PRO A 147 -10.18 -14.05 5.28
N VAL A 148 -10.35 -14.07 3.94
CA VAL A 148 -9.84 -15.14 3.07
C VAL A 148 -8.31 -15.09 3.00
N ASN A 149 -7.76 -13.87 3.02
CA ASN A 149 -6.32 -13.59 3.03
C ASN A 149 -5.76 -13.46 4.46
N ASN A 150 -6.33 -14.23 5.39
CA ASN A 150 -5.85 -14.37 6.78
C ASN A 150 -5.91 -13.08 7.63
N ARG A 151 -6.83 -12.14 7.37
CA ARG A 151 -7.14 -11.12 8.35
C ARG A 151 -8.06 -11.72 9.41
N LEU A 152 -7.57 -11.85 10.64
CA LEU A 152 -8.26 -12.48 11.78
C LEU A 152 -8.64 -11.44 12.84
N ARG A 153 -8.52 -10.15 12.54
CA ARG A 153 -8.90 -9.01 13.41
C ARG A 153 -10.04 -8.21 12.79
N PRO A 154 -10.86 -7.57 13.65
CA PRO A 154 -11.76 -6.51 13.19
C PRO A 154 -11.03 -5.41 12.45
N VAL A 155 -11.69 -4.81 11.46
CA VAL A 155 -11.23 -3.58 10.82
C VAL A 155 -11.83 -2.39 11.54
N ARG A 156 -11.01 -1.40 11.81
CA ARG A 156 -11.40 -0.10 12.36
C ARG A 156 -11.32 0.94 11.23
N LEU A 157 -12.48 1.39 10.80
CA LEU A 157 -12.63 2.40 9.76
C LEU A 157 -12.92 3.76 10.39
N PHE A 158 -12.11 4.74 10.05
CA PHE A 158 -12.24 6.13 10.49
C PHE A 158 -12.54 7.01 9.27
N GLY A 159 -13.60 7.83 9.35
CA GLY A 159 -13.93 8.71 8.24
C GLY A 159 -14.91 9.82 8.62
N PRO A 160 -15.09 10.81 7.74
CA PRO A 160 -15.89 11.99 8.02
C PRO A 160 -17.39 11.68 8.09
N SER A 161 -18.10 12.44 8.92
CA SER A 161 -19.56 12.51 8.89
C SER A 161 -20.02 13.20 7.59
N GLY A 162 -21.24 12.87 7.13
CA GLY A 162 -21.82 13.52 5.97
C GLY A 162 -22.43 14.87 6.26
N VAL A 163 -22.59 15.71 5.22
CA VAL A 163 -23.49 16.87 5.25
C VAL A 163 -24.91 16.44 5.48
N LYS A 164 -25.28 15.30 4.90
CA LYS A 164 -26.47 14.51 5.23
C LYS A 164 -26.03 13.20 5.84
N ARG A 165 -26.84 12.64 6.74
CA ARG A 165 -26.52 11.38 7.43
C ARG A 165 -26.19 10.24 6.47
N GLU A 166 -26.92 10.14 5.36
CA GLU A 166 -26.76 9.11 4.33
C GLU A 166 -25.50 9.24 3.49
N TRP A 167 -24.75 10.34 3.60
CA TRP A 167 -23.51 10.61 2.89
C TRP A 167 -22.27 10.46 3.75
N GLY A 168 -22.43 10.16 5.04
CA GLY A 168 -21.30 9.93 5.95
C GLY A 168 -20.71 8.53 5.82
N THR A 169 -19.53 8.35 6.38
CA THR A 169 -18.77 7.10 6.36
C THR A 169 -19.55 5.94 6.97
N LYS A 170 -20.36 6.19 7.99
CA LYS A 170 -21.17 5.16 8.65
C LYS A 170 -22.27 4.61 7.73
N ALA A 171 -22.95 5.51 7.02
CA ALA A 171 -23.97 5.12 6.06
C ALA A 171 -23.33 4.43 4.84
N TRP A 172 -22.22 4.94 4.36
CA TRP A 172 -21.44 4.34 3.27
C TRP A 172 -21.01 2.90 3.61
N ALA A 173 -20.45 2.68 4.81
CA ALA A 173 -20.04 1.36 5.27
C ALA A 173 -21.23 0.40 5.41
N ASN A 174 -22.37 0.86 5.92
CA ASN A 174 -23.58 0.04 6.01
C ASN A 174 -24.09 -0.38 4.63
N ASN A 175 -24.15 0.55 3.67
CA ASN A 175 -24.55 0.26 2.28
C ASN A 175 -23.56 -0.72 1.61
N MET A 176 -22.27 -0.59 1.89
CA MET A 176 -21.25 -1.55 1.45
C MET A 176 -21.53 -2.96 2.00
N LEU A 177 -21.84 -3.10 3.29
CA LEU A 177 -22.19 -4.39 3.90
C LEU A 177 -23.44 -4.99 3.26
N GLU A 178 -24.45 -4.18 2.97
CA GLU A 178 -25.65 -4.62 2.25
C GLU A 178 -25.35 -5.07 0.83
N MET A 179 -24.51 -4.35 0.11
CA MET A 179 -24.09 -4.71 -1.26
C MET A 179 -23.34 -6.05 -1.30
N TRP A 180 -22.53 -6.34 -0.28
CA TRP A 180 -21.70 -7.54 -0.21
C TRP A 180 -22.31 -8.69 0.59
N GLN A 181 -23.60 -8.66 0.93
CA GLN A 181 -24.27 -9.70 1.74
C GLN A 181 -24.04 -11.11 1.21
N TRP A 182 -24.12 -11.31 -0.10
CA TRP A 182 -23.89 -12.63 -0.69
C TRP A 182 -22.46 -13.12 -0.48
N GLU A 183 -21.47 -12.26 -0.73
CA GLU A 183 -20.05 -12.58 -0.53
C GLU A 183 -19.77 -12.94 0.92
N LEU A 184 -20.21 -12.12 1.85
CA LEU A 184 -20.00 -12.31 3.29
C LEU A 184 -20.68 -13.58 3.81
N ALA A 185 -21.93 -13.83 3.39
CA ALA A 185 -22.68 -15.01 3.81
C ALA A 185 -22.07 -16.29 3.23
N SER A 186 -21.73 -16.31 1.94
CA SER A 186 -21.18 -17.51 1.27
C SER A 186 -19.80 -17.93 1.82
N ARG A 187 -19.06 -17.02 2.42
CA ARG A 187 -17.78 -17.29 3.08
C ARG A 187 -17.90 -17.69 4.54
N GLY A 188 -19.05 -17.48 5.15
CA GLY A 188 -19.29 -17.67 6.59
C GLY A 188 -19.00 -19.07 7.13
N GLY A 189 -18.83 -20.08 6.25
CA GLY A 189 -18.43 -21.44 6.63
C GLY A 189 -16.92 -21.70 6.63
N VAL A 190 -16.13 -20.76 6.10
CA VAL A 190 -14.70 -20.99 5.79
C VAL A 190 -13.79 -20.01 6.49
N VAL A 191 -14.24 -18.74 6.66
CA VAL A 191 -13.42 -17.66 7.21
C VAL A 191 -13.64 -17.46 8.70
N ASP A 192 -12.66 -16.88 9.37
CA ASP A 192 -12.75 -16.50 10.77
C ASP A 192 -13.70 -15.28 10.92
N SER A 193 -14.72 -15.41 11.79
CA SER A 193 -15.74 -14.38 11.97
C SER A 193 -15.19 -13.05 12.50
N ARG A 194 -14.06 -13.06 13.23
CA ARG A 194 -13.41 -11.84 13.74
C ARG A 194 -12.94 -10.95 12.60
N GLY A 195 -12.48 -11.54 11.49
CA GLY A 195 -12.08 -10.81 10.29
C GLY A 195 -13.24 -10.12 9.57
N LEU A 196 -14.49 -10.51 9.85
CA LEU A 196 -15.70 -9.88 9.30
C LEU A 196 -16.27 -8.76 10.20
N GLU A 197 -15.67 -8.49 11.35
CA GLU A 197 -16.11 -7.39 12.20
C GLU A 197 -15.60 -6.05 11.65
N LEU A 198 -16.49 -5.07 11.55
CA LEU A 198 -16.19 -3.71 11.10
C LEU A 198 -16.60 -2.69 12.16
N HIS A 199 -15.64 -1.93 12.67
CA HIS A 199 -15.86 -0.86 13.64
C HIS A 199 -15.71 0.50 12.98
N VAL A 200 -16.80 1.21 12.74
CA VAL A 200 -16.79 2.51 12.08
C VAL A 200 -16.80 3.64 13.10
N THR A 201 -15.76 4.45 13.10
CA THR A 201 -15.65 5.72 13.82
C THR A 201 -15.89 6.88 12.85
N GLU A 202 -17.09 7.44 12.91
CA GLU A 202 -17.44 8.63 12.14
C GLU A 202 -17.24 9.88 12.99
N PHE A 203 -16.58 10.90 12.44
CA PHE A 203 -16.23 12.13 13.14
C PHE A 203 -16.69 13.39 12.38
N ASP A 204 -16.89 14.49 13.10
CA ASP A 204 -17.28 15.76 12.51
C ASP A 204 -16.14 16.32 11.64
N TRP A 205 -16.37 16.38 10.32
CA TRP A 205 -15.42 16.86 9.33
C TRP A 205 -15.13 18.36 9.41
N LYS A 206 -16.01 19.17 10.05
CA LYS A 206 -15.84 20.62 10.22
C LYS A 206 -14.95 20.97 11.40
N LYS A 207 -14.72 20.02 12.29
CA LYS A 207 -13.98 20.28 13.52
C LYS A 207 -12.49 20.37 13.25
N VAL A 208 -11.94 21.56 13.47
CA VAL A 208 -10.50 21.82 13.36
C VAL A 208 -9.74 21.13 14.50
N ASN A 209 -8.61 20.51 14.16
CA ASN A 209 -7.72 19.85 15.12
C ASN A 209 -8.41 18.77 15.97
N ASN A 210 -9.28 17.98 15.34
CA ASN A 210 -10.08 16.96 15.99
C ASN A 210 -9.27 15.68 16.19
N ILE A 211 -9.09 15.25 17.44
CA ILE A 211 -8.44 13.97 17.76
C ILE A 211 -9.41 12.85 17.44
N VAL A 212 -9.10 12.02 16.45
CA VAL A 212 -9.93 10.89 16.01
C VAL A 212 -9.35 9.53 16.43
N TYR A 213 -8.07 9.50 16.79
CA TYR A 213 -7.38 8.34 17.32
C TYR A 213 -6.32 8.77 18.35
N ASN A 214 -6.23 8.05 19.47
CA ASN A 214 -5.24 8.34 20.53
C ASN A 214 -4.98 7.07 21.35
N GLU A 215 -4.12 6.18 20.84
CA GLU A 215 -3.74 4.93 21.48
C GLU A 215 -2.24 4.66 21.28
N ASN A 216 -1.61 3.90 22.17
CA ASN A 216 -0.21 3.44 22.08
C ASN A 216 0.83 4.57 21.86
N GLY A 217 0.53 5.77 22.36
CA GLY A 217 1.38 6.94 22.15
C GLY A 217 1.27 7.55 20.74
N VAL A 218 0.34 7.06 19.92
CA VAL A 218 0.04 7.61 18.59
C VAL A 218 -1.22 8.45 18.67
N GLN A 219 -1.16 9.65 18.11
CA GLN A 219 -2.32 10.53 17.98
C GLN A 219 -2.57 10.82 16.50
N VAL A 220 -3.80 10.61 16.03
CA VAL A 220 -4.25 11.08 14.71
C VAL A 220 -5.31 12.16 14.90
N ARG A 221 -5.06 13.30 14.27
CA ARG A 221 -5.96 14.47 14.26
C ARG A 221 -6.43 14.75 12.84
N THR A 222 -7.61 15.35 12.72
CA THR A 222 -8.13 15.84 11.45
C THR A 222 -8.27 17.36 11.44
N ILE A 223 -8.13 17.92 10.27
CA ILE A 223 -8.46 19.31 9.93
C ILE A 223 -9.37 19.30 8.69
N PRO A 224 -10.28 20.28 8.53
CA PRO A 224 -11.09 20.37 7.33
C PRO A 224 -10.23 20.51 6.06
N ALA A 225 -10.63 19.81 5.01
CA ALA A 225 -10.13 20.00 3.66
C ALA A 225 -11.16 20.76 2.81
N ILE A 226 -10.71 21.49 1.80
CA ILE A 226 -11.57 22.21 0.87
C ILE A 226 -11.50 21.51 -0.48
N HIS A 227 -12.46 20.60 -0.71
CA HIS A 227 -12.57 19.82 -1.94
C HIS A 227 -14.06 19.62 -2.25
N ALA A 228 -14.59 18.40 -2.07
CA ALA A 228 -16.02 18.20 -1.91
C ALA A 228 -16.40 18.41 -0.43
N ASP A 229 -17.69 18.67 -0.14
CA ASP A 229 -18.16 18.66 1.23
C ASP A 229 -17.76 17.37 1.93
N GLN A 230 -17.51 17.44 3.26
CA GLN A 230 -17.11 16.32 4.10
C GLN A 230 -15.70 15.73 3.84
N SER A 231 -14.77 16.54 3.34
CA SER A 231 -13.37 16.16 3.17
C SER A 231 -12.51 16.63 4.35
N VAL A 232 -11.49 15.81 4.70
CA VAL A 232 -10.54 16.12 5.77
C VAL A 232 -9.11 15.77 5.37
N SER A 233 -8.15 16.46 5.98
CA SER A 233 -6.74 16.08 6.00
C SER A 233 -6.36 15.50 7.36
N PHE A 234 -5.30 14.69 7.41
CA PHE A 234 -4.84 13.99 8.61
C PHE A 234 -3.46 14.45 9.06
N ILE A 235 -3.25 14.44 10.38
CA ILE A 235 -1.95 14.66 11.02
C ILE A 235 -1.75 13.53 12.02
N LEU A 236 -0.71 12.71 11.80
CA LEU A 236 -0.29 11.67 12.74
C LEU A 236 0.95 12.14 13.49
N GLU A 237 0.89 12.07 14.81
CA GLU A 237 2.03 12.38 15.69
C GLU A 237 2.37 11.16 16.54
N TRP A 238 3.65 10.80 16.54
CA TRP A 238 4.19 9.71 17.33
C TRP A 238 5.66 9.93 17.63
N ASN A 239 6.08 9.73 18.88
CA ASN A 239 7.46 9.80 19.33
C ASN A 239 8.22 11.09 18.92
N GLY A 240 7.48 12.20 18.77
CA GLY A 240 7.99 13.50 18.32
C GLY A 240 8.21 13.59 16.81
N LEU A 241 7.77 12.60 16.04
CA LEU A 241 7.66 12.67 14.58
C LEU A 241 6.24 13.10 14.19
N LYS A 242 6.13 13.90 13.11
CA LYS A 242 4.88 14.41 12.55
C LYS A 242 4.76 14.05 11.08
N PHE A 243 3.76 13.27 10.76
CA PHE A 243 3.31 12.96 9.40
C PHE A 243 2.04 13.75 9.11
N ALA A 244 1.97 14.39 7.93
CA ALA A 244 0.78 15.09 7.46
C ALA A 244 0.37 14.56 6.08
N TYR A 245 -0.94 14.29 5.92
CA TYR A 245 -1.54 13.79 4.70
C TYR A 245 -2.76 14.61 4.33
N SER A 246 -2.75 15.24 3.15
CA SER A 246 -3.80 16.18 2.77
C SER A 246 -5.12 15.53 2.39
N SER A 247 -5.12 14.29 1.87
CA SER A 247 -6.19 13.82 0.99
C SER A 247 -6.41 14.86 -0.12
N ASP A 248 -7.61 15.05 -0.65
CA ASP A 248 -7.86 16.08 -1.67
C ASP A 248 -8.27 17.41 -1.03
N THR A 249 -7.64 18.49 -1.46
CA THR A 249 -7.92 19.83 -0.96
C THR A 249 -7.28 20.92 -1.83
N VAL A 250 -7.90 22.08 -1.93
CA VAL A 250 -7.16 23.29 -2.29
C VAL A 250 -6.34 23.77 -1.09
N PRO A 251 -5.29 24.60 -1.29
CA PRO A 251 -4.53 25.18 -0.18
C PRO A 251 -5.45 25.94 0.78
N ASN A 252 -5.29 25.67 2.08
CA ASN A 252 -6.16 26.27 3.08
C ASN A 252 -5.40 26.67 4.35
N ILE A 253 -6.03 27.52 5.17
CA ILE A 253 -5.42 28.05 6.38
C ILE A 253 -5.19 26.98 7.45
N TRP A 254 -6.07 25.99 7.56
CA TRP A 254 -5.93 24.93 8.57
C TRP A 254 -4.71 24.07 8.30
N TRP A 255 -4.45 23.74 7.02
CA TRP A 255 -3.21 23.06 6.63
C TRP A 255 -1.99 23.92 7.01
N ALA A 256 -1.99 25.21 6.62
CA ALA A 256 -0.87 26.11 6.88
C ALA A 256 -0.56 26.28 8.39
N GLU A 257 -1.58 26.21 9.25
CA GLU A 257 -1.42 26.38 10.71
C GLU A 257 -0.98 25.09 11.41
N HIS A 258 -1.57 23.95 11.03
CA HIS A 258 -1.42 22.71 11.80
C HIS A 258 -0.33 21.76 11.30
N THR A 259 0.16 21.94 10.06
CA THR A 259 1.19 21.07 9.47
C THR A 259 2.59 21.67 9.45
N LYS A 260 2.78 22.85 10.08
CA LYS A 260 4.11 23.47 10.19
C LYS A 260 5.13 22.47 10.74
N ASP A 261 6.32 22.50 10.13
CA ASP A 261 7.49 21.72 10.53
C ASP A 261 7.18 20.21 10.60
N ALA A 262 6.28 19.70 9.73
CA ALA A 262 6.06 18.28 9.62
C ALA A 262 7.34 17.58 9.14
N ASP A 263 7.62 16.38 9.66
CA ASP A 263 8.75 15.58 9.18
C ASP A 263 8.49 15.13 7.74
N LEU A 264 7.32 14.56 7.47
CA LEU A 264 6.89 14.17 6.14
C LEU A 264 5.51 14.79 5.85
N SER A 265 5.44 15.63 4.83
CA SER A 265 4.22 16.31 4.39
C SER A 265 3.83 15.81 3.01
N ILE A 266 2.84 14.95 2.94
CA ILE A 266 2.26 14.41 1.69
C ILE A 266 1.02 15.23 1.37
N HIS A 267 1.05 15.93 0.25
CA HIS A 267 -0.04 16.80 -0.16
C HIS A 267 -0.37 16.58 -1.65
N GLU A 268 -1.65 16.64 -1.99
CA GLU A 268 -2.04 16.58 -3.38
C GLU A 268 -1.43 17.72 -4.20
N CYS A 269 -1.23 17.46 -5.48
CA CYS A 269 -0.54 18.35 -6.39
C CYS A 269 -1.01 18.07 -7.81
N PHE A 270 -2.05 18.74 -8.22
CA PHE A 270 -2.75 18.49 -9.46
C PHE A 270 -1.92 18.91 -10.69
N PRO A 271 -1.97 18.17 -11.81
CA PRO A 271 -1.25 18.54 -13.02
C PRO A 271 -1.71 19.88 -13.58
N PRO A 272 -0.86 20.58 -14.34
CA PRO A 272 -1.25 21.79 -15.02
C PRO A 272 -2.53 21.58 -15.86
N PRO A 273 -3.49 22.54 -15.84
CA PRO A 273 -4.78 22.38 -16.52
C PRO A 273 -4.69 22.03 -18.01
N GLU A 274 -3.68 22.56 -18.70
CA GLU A 274 -3.44 22.27 -20.13
C GLU A 274 -3.06 20.81 -20.39
N LEU A 275 -2.29 20.18 -19.48
CA LEU A 275 -1.95 18.76 -19.57
C LEU A 275 -3.17 17.90 -19.20
N PHE A 276 -3.93 18.31 -18.18
CA PHE A 276 -5.12 17.63 -17.78
C PHE A 276 -6.17 17.62 -18.91
N ALA A 277 -6.42 18.78 -19.55
CA ALA A 277 -7.32 18.89 -20.69
C ALA A 277 -6.88 18.03 -21.86
N SER A 278 -5.59 18.08 -22.23
CA SER A 278 -5.07 17.34 -23.40
C SER A 278 -5.09 15.83 -23.24
N LYS A 279 -4.91 15.32 -22.00
CA LYS A 279 -4.86 13.89 -21.71
C LYS A 279 -6.23 13.26 -21.51
N LEU A 280 -7.20 14.00 -20.98
CA LEU A 280 -8.50 13.48 -20.55
C LEU A 280 -9.69 14.02 -21.34
N GLY A 281 -9.45 14.91 -22.28
CA GLY A 281 -10.51 15.47 -23.14
C GLY A 281 -11.42 16.48 -22.45
N PHE A 282 -11.03 17.02 -21.31
CA PHE A 282 -11.76 18.13 -20.68
C PHE A 282 -11.63 19.40 -21.53
N THR A 283 -12.67 20.23 -21.53
CA THR A 283 -12.55 21.58 -22.06
C THR A 283 -11.57 22.39 -21.23
N PRO A 284 -10.90 23.42 -21.78
CA PRO A 284 -9.99 24.27 -21.01
C PRO A 284 -10.64 24.87 -19.75
N ALA A 285 -11.92 25.25 -19.85
CA ALA A 285 -12.65 25.83 -18.71
C ALA A 285 -12.89 24.80 -17.59
N GLU A 286 -13.27 23.57 -17.94
CA GLU A 286 -13.44 22.46 -16.97
C GLU A 286 -12.10 22.10 -16.33
N ALA A 287 -11.02 22.01 -17.11
CA ALA A 287 -9.71 21.67 -16.61
C ALA A 287 -9.19 22.73 -15.60
N VAL A 288 -9.42 24.02 -15.87
CA VAL A 288 -9.10 25.11 -14.94
C VAL A 288 -9.97 25.02 -13.69
N LEU A 289 -11.29 24.79 -13.84
CA LEU A 289 -12.21 24.69 -12.71
C LEU A 289 -11.80 23.54 -11.77
N VAL A 290 -11.61 22.34 -12.30
CA VAL A 290 -11.21 21.17 -11.52
C VAL A 290 -9.85 21.39 -10.85
N GLY A 291 -8.85 21.83 -11.60
CA GLY A 291 -7.48 21.99 -11.11
C GLY A 291 -7.27 23.14 -10.13
N THR A 292 -8.19 24.10 -10.02
CA THR A 292 -7.98 25.30 -9.18
C THR A 292 -9.03 25.52 -8.09
N GLN A 293 -10.20 24.89 -8.20
CA GLN A 293 -11.28 25.00 -7.22
C GLN A 293 -11.54 23.73 -6.42
N GLY A 294 -11.17 22.58 -6.98
CA GLY A 294 -11.28 21.29 -6.30
C GLY A 294 -9.94 20.75 -5.80
N HIS A 295 -8.84 21.20 -6.41
CA HIS A 295 -7.51 20.65 -6.19
C HIS A 295 -6.43 21.73 -6.04
N THR A 296 -5.26 21.31 -5.55
CA THR A 296 -4.09 22.15 -5.39
C THR A 296 -3.24 22.11 -6.65
N THR A 297 -3.08 23.23 -7.36
CA THR A 297 -2.13 23.31 -8.48
C THR A 297 -0.69 23.13 -8.01
N ALA A 298 0.20 22.69 -8.90
CA ALA A 298 1.61 22.47 -8.56
C ALA A 298 2.30 23.74 -8.01
N ALA A 299 2.02 24.93 -8.56
CA ALA A 299 2.55 26.20 -8.05
C ALA A 299 1.98 26.54 -6.65
N ALA A 300 0.72 26.25 -6.41
CA ALA A 300 0.08 26.45 -5.10
C ALA A 300 0.60 25.46 -4.05
N PHE A 301 0.88 24.20 -4.45
CA PHE A 301 1.59 23.25 -3.61
C PHE A 301 2.95 23.79 -3.18
N GLY A 302 3.77 24.29 -4.10
CA GLY A 302 5.05 24.89 -3.75
C GLY A 302 4.90 26.05 -2.75
N LYS A 303 3.88 26.89 -2.94
CA LYS A 303 3.59 27.99 -2.02
C LYS A 303 3.23 27.53 -0.62
N ILE A 304 2.34 26.54 -0.49
CA ILE A 304 1.92 26.03 0.83
C ILE A 304 3.08 25.30 1.53
N MET A 305 3.95 24.58 0.79
CA MET A 305 5.15 23.94 1.35
C MET A 305 6.17 24.99 1.84
N SER A 306 6.32 26.12 1.15
CA SER A 306 7.16 27.23 1.63
C SER A 306 6.64 27.88 2.92
N MET A 307 5.33 27.84 3.16
CA MET A 307 4.69 28.36 4.38
C MET A 307 4.78 27.40 5.55
N THR A 308 4.78 26.08 5.29
CA THR A 308 4.75 25.03 6.32
C THR A 308 6.12 24.44 6.61
N THR A 309 7.11 24.66 5.76
CA THR A 309 8.52 24.28 5.94
C THR A 309 8.75 22.82 6.40
N PRO A 310 8.17 21.81 5.72
CA PRO A 310 8.37 20.42 6.11
C PRO A 310 9.82 19.99 5.87
N ARG A 311 10.32 19.00 6.65
CA ARG A 311 11.62 18.38 6.40
C ARG A 311 11.66 17.67 5.04
N ARG A 312 10.52 17.10 4.61
CA ARG A 312 10.33 16.51 3.27
C ARG A 312 8.90 16.79 2.80
N ALA A 313 8.77 17.45 1.65
CA ALA A 313 7.51 17.60 0.93
C ALA A 313 7.35 16.48 -0.10
N VAL A 314 6.14 15.95 -0.24
CA VAL A 314 5.80 14.92 -1.22
C VAL A 314 4.55 15.36 -1.96
N CYS A 315 4.66 15.49 -3.28
CA CYS A 315 3.56 15.77 -4.18
C CYS A 315 2.97 14.45 -4.72
N TYR A 316 1.65 14.26 -4.64
CA TYR A 316 0.93 13.12 -5.19
C TYR A 316 -0.35 13.57 -5.90
N HIS A 317 -1.20 12.69 -6.37
CA HIS A 317 -2.47 12.95 -7.06
C HIS A 317 -2.31 13.55 -8.46
N PHE A 318 -1.44 12.92 -9.24
CA PHE A 318 -1.18 13.25 -10.65
C PHE A 318 -0.82 11.99 -11.44
N GLN A 319 -0.94 12.03 -12.77
CA GLN A 319 -0.43 10.96 -13.60
C GLN A 319 1.12 11.01 -13.61
N ASN A 320 1.77 9.93 -13.14
CA ASN A 320 3.23 9.86 -13.09
C ASN A 320 3.86 9.55 -14.48
N ASP A 321 3.50 10.36 -15.48
CA ASP A 321 3.99 10.26 -16.85
C ASP A 321 5.23 11.14 -17.06
N PHE A 322 6.03 10.78 -18.04
CA PHE A 322 7.30 11.45 -18.36
C PHE A 322 7.15 12.93 -18.76
N ASP A 323 5.98 13.32 -19.24
CA ASP A 323 5.65 14.70 -19.64
C ASP A 323 4.94 15.49 -18.52
N VAL A 324 4.32 14.82 -17.57
CA VAL A 324 3.62 15.46 -16.43
C VAL A 324 4.58 15.80 -15.30
N GLN A 325 5.44 14.89 -14.91
CA GLN A 325 6.37 15.10 -13.79
C GLN A 325 7.30 16.32 -13.97
N PRO A 326 7.94 16.56 -15.11
CA PRO A 326 8.75 17.76 -15.30
C PRO A 326 7.95 19.04 -15.19
N ALA A 327 6.73 19.09 -15.76
CA ALA A 327 5.88 20.28 -15.70
C ALA A 327 5.44 20.59 -14.26
N ILE A 328 5.09 19.57 -13.46
CA ILE A 328 4.80 19.72 -12.03
C ILE A 328 6.03 20.24 -11.29
N LEU A 329 7.18 19.61 -11.50
CA LEU A 329 8.43 20.01 -10.84
C LEU A 329 8.80 21.46 -11.15
N GLU A 330 8.71 21.88 -12.41
CA GLU A 330 8.97 23.26 -12.85
C GLU A 330 8.03 24.25 -12.13
N ALA A 331 6.72 23.94 -12.08
CA ALA A 331 5.75 24.78 -11.42
C ALA A 331 5.97 24.87 -9.90
N ILE A 332 6.29 23.76 -9.23
CA ILE A 332 6.61 23.77 -7.79
C ILE A 332 7.85 24.61 -7.50
N ARG A 333 8.90 24.47 -8.32
CA ARG A 333 10.19 25.16 -8.11
C ARG A 333 10.13 26.67 -8.32
N GLN A 334 9.02 27.20 -8.84
CA GLN A 334 8.78 28.65 -8.84
C GLN A 334 8.56 29.23 -7.44
N THR A 335 8.13 28.41 -6.47
CA THR A 335 7.70 28.88 -5.15
C THR A 335 8.27 28.07 -3.99
N TYR A 336 8.97 26.95 -4.23
CA TYR A 336 9.52 26.07 -3.20
C TYR A 336 10.85 25.47 -3.59
N ASP A 337 11.90 25.75 -2.82
CA ASP A 337 13.27 25.23 -3.03
C ASP A 337 13.65 24.10 -2.04
N GLY A 338 12.76 23.76 -1.12
CA GLY A 338 13.02 22.71 -0.12
C GLY A 338 13.07 21.30 -0.66
N PRO A 339 13.36 20.31 0.21
CA PRO A 339 13.38 18.89 -0.13
C PRO A 339 12.01 18.41 -0.63
N LEU A 340 11.99 17.82 -1.83
CA LEU A 340 10.77 17.45 -2.56
C LEU A 340 10.91 16.10 -3.23
N ASP A 341 9.87 15.27 -3.11
CA ASP A 341 9.67 14.07 -3.91
C ASP A 341 8.35 14.18 -4.71
N LEU A 342 8.35 13.69 -5.94
CA LEU A 342 7.14 13.44 -6.73
C LEU A 342 6.78 11.97 -6.54
N ALA A 343 5.67 11.69 -5.88
CA ALA A 343 5.32 10.35 -5.45
C ALA A 343 5.04 9.39 -6.63
N THR A 344 5.54 8.18 -6.49
CA THR A 344 5.18 7.04 -7.34
C THR A 344 4.83 5.87 -6.44
N ASP A 345 4.01 4.94 -6.96
CA ASP A 345 3.65 3.73 -6.21
C ASP A 345 4.93 3.00 -5.77
N PHE A 346 4.90 2.46 -4.57
CA PHE A 346 6.03 1.80 -3.90
C PHE A 346 7.20 2.70 -3.49
N MET A 347 7.07 4.02 -3.56
CA MET A 347 8.02 4.92 -2.92
C MET A 347 7.93 4.78 -1.39
N VAL A 348 9.09 4.78 -0.74
CA VAL A 348 9.23 4.52 0.70
C VAL A 348 10.03 5.64 1.35
N TRP A 349 9.54 6.17 2.45
CA TRP A 349 10.22 7.12 3.30
C TRP A 349 10.46 6.52 4.69
N ASN A 350 11.72 6.32 5.05
CA ASN A 350 12.10 6.00 6.42
C ASN A 350 12.43 7.32 7.13
N VAL A 351 11.65 7.64 8.15
CA VAL A 351 11.68 8.92 8.86
C VAL A 351 12.14 8.69 10.28
N THR A 352 13.25 9.31 10.64
CA THR A 352 13.75 9.43 12.00
C THR A 352 13.88 10.90 12.38
N LYS A 353 14.19 11.21 13.64
CA LYS A 353 14.44 12.60 14.07
C LYS A 353 15.61 13.25 13.33
N ASP A 354 16.60 12.46 12.96
CA ASP A 354 17.84 12.97 12.36
C ASP A 354 17.84 12.94 10.84
N ASN A 355 17.12 11.98 10.22
CA ASN A 355 17.17 11.77 8.78
C ASN A 355 15.84 11.32 8.19
N ILE A 356 15.67 11.57 6.88
CA ILE A 356 14.60 11.02 6.05
C ILE A 356 15.27 10.37 4.84
N HIS A 357 15.09 9.07 4.70
CA HIS A 357 15.65 8.30 3.62
C HIS A 357 14.54 7.92 2.65
N THR A 358 14.59 8.43 1.41
CA THR A 358 13.66 8.09 0.33
C THR A 358 14.27 6.97 -0.52
N ARG A 359 13.46 5.95 -0.82
CA ARG A 359 13.85 4.80 -1.64
C ARG A 359 12.62 4.17 -2.29
N MET A 360 12.80 3.10 -3.05
CA MET A 360 11.71 2.35 -3.70
C MET A 360 11.58 0.97 -3.08
N ALA A 361 10.35 0.50 -2.91
CA ALA A 361 10.11 -0.91 -2.65
C ALA A 361 10.27 -1.71 -3.95
N VAL A 362 10.94 -2.85 -3.84
CA VAL A 362 11.02 -3.85 -4.90
C VAL A 362 10.10 -4.99 -4.53
N VAL A 363 9.01 -5.11 -5.24
CA VAL A 363 7.98 -6.14 -5.05
C VAL A 363 8.04 -7.16 -6.19
N ASN A 364 7.59 -8.37 -5.90
CA ASN A 364 7.40 -9.40 -6.91
C ASN A 364 5.92 -9.38 -7.35
N GLU A 365 5.66 -9.46 -8.64
CA GLU A 365 4.29 -9.52 -9.19
C GLU A 365 3.49 -10.75 -8.73
N GLU A 366 4.18 -11.80 -8.29
CA GLU A 366 3.58 -13.03 -7.75
C GLU A 366 3.33 -12.95 -6.23
N SER A 367 3.73 -11.85 -5.57
CA SER A 367 3.58 -11.69 -4.12
C SER A 367 2.12 -11.54 -3.70
N PHE A 368 1.83 -12.04 -2.53
CA PHE A 368 0.54 -11.90 -1.85
C PHE A 368 0.77 -11.65 -0.35
N ALA A 369 -0.29 -11.20 0.34
CA ALA A 369 -0.21 -10.92 1.76
C ALA A 369 0.22 -12.15 2.57
N ALA A 370 1.19 -11.97 3.48
CA ALA A 370 1.66 -13.04 4.32
C ALA A 370 0.53 -13.58 5.24
N PRO A 371 0.54 -14.87 5.59
CA PRO A 371 -0.41 -15.44 6.53
C PRO A 371 -0.31 -14.76 7.91
N ALA A 372 -1.45 -14.64 8.60
CA ALA A 372 -1.47 -14.19 9.98
C ALA A 372 -0.80 -15.22 10.91
N GLN A 373 -0.05 -14.72 11.90
CA GLN A 373 0.65 -15.54 12.89
C GLN A 373 -0.23 -15.99 14.05
N ARG A 374 -1.55 -15.96 13.91
CA ARG A 374 -2.48 -16.36 14.97
C ARG A 374 -3.40 -17.49 14.54
N ALA A 375 -3.84 -18.28 15.51
CA ALA A 375 -4.77 -19.38 15.27
C ALA A 375 -6.12 -18.86 14.73
N LYS A 376 -6.61 -19.51 13.68
CA LYS A 376 -7.93 -19.30 13.12
C LYS A 376 -9.00 -19.92 14.03
N ILE A 377 -10.10 -19.19 14.22
CA ILE A 377 -11.27 -19.69 14.98
C ILE A 377 -12.37 -20.03 13.97
N PRO A 378 -12.85 -21.28 13.92
CA PRO A 378 -13.96 -21.65 13.07
C PRO A 378 -15.22 -20.84 13.39
N PRO A 379 -16.07 -20.51 12.40
CA PRO A 379 -17.33 -19.82 12.63
C PRO A 379 -18.28 -20.70 13.46
N LYS A 380 -19.08 -20.07 14.34
CA LYS A 380 -20.05 -20.77 15.17
C LYS A 380 -21.22 -21.31 14.35
N ASP A 381 -21.67 -20.53 13.38
CA ASP A 381 -22.81 -20.83 12.51
C ASP A 381 -22.34 -20.78 11.06
N PRO A 382 -21.78 -21.88 10.52
CA PRO A 382 -21.34 -21.93 9.15
C PRO A 382 -22.53 -21.79 8.19
N TYR A 383 -22.31 -21.13 7.05
CA TYR A 383 -23.32 -20.99 6.02
C TYR A 383 -23.81 -22.35 5.53
N GLN A 384 -25.11 -22.52 5.46
CA GLN A 384 -25.73 -23.76 5.00
C GLN A 384 -26.00 -23.68 3.49
N TRP A 385 -25.24 -24.45 2.74
CA TRP A 385 -25.43 -24.58 1.30
C TRP A 385 -26.75 -25.31 0.99
N THR A 386 -27.44 -24.89 -0.07
CA THR A 386 -28.64 -25.56 -0.53
C THR A 386 -28.30 -26.95 -1.10
N GLY A 387 -29.27 -27.86 -1.12
CA GLY A 387 -29.10 -29.17 -1.74
C GLY A 387 -28.71 -29.09 -3.22
N PHE A 388 -29.24 -28.08 -3.95
CA PHE A 388 -28.86 -27.80 -5.32
C PHE A 388 -27.37 -27.44 -5.46
N SER A 389 -26.85 -26.54 -4.62
CA SER A 389 -25.43 -26.15 -4.62
C SER A 389 -24.50 -27.32 -4.28
N LEU A 390 -24.95 -28.24 -3.44
CA LEU A 390 -24.17 -29.42 -3.03
C LEU A 390 -24.15 -30.54 -4.06
N SER A 391 -25.24 -30.72 -4.81
CA SER A 391 -25.44 -31.87 -5.71
C SER A 391 -25.55 -31.49 -7.19
N GLY A 392 -25.74 -30.21 -7.50
CA GLY A 392 -25.98 -29.70 -8.87
C GLY A 392 -27.39 -29.99 -9.39
N VAL A 393 -28.28 -30.57 -8.57
CA VAL A 393 -29.66 -30.88 -8.92
C VAL A 393 -30.59 -30.63 -7.74
N GLU A 394 -31.86 -30.33 -8.04
CA GLU A 394 -32.89 -30.21 -7.01
C GLU A 394 -33.07 -31.56 -6.28
N PRO A 395 -33.36 -31.55 -4.97
CA PRO A 395 -33.55 -32.76 -4.18
C PRO A 395 -34.63 -33.69 -4.75
N GLU A 396 -35.61 -33.15 -5.41
CA GLU A 396 -36.70 -33.89 -6.09
C GLU A 396 -36.23 -34.67 -7.32
N SER A 397 -35.06 -34.30 -7.87
CA SER A 397 -34.41 -34.92 -9.02
C SER A 397 -33.32 -35.89 -8.64
N SER A 398 -33.28 -36.36 -7.39
CA SER A 398 -32.19 -37.18 -6.83
C SER A 398 -31.90 -38.47 -7.61
N ALA A 399 -32.89 -39.06 -8.28
CA ALA A 399 -32.72 -40.25 -9.14
C ALA A 399 -31.79 -39.93 -10.34
N VAL A 400 -32.01 -38.79 -11.00
CA VAL A 400 -31.18 -38.35 -12.14
C VAL A 400 -29.77 -37.97 -11.66
N ALA A 401 -29.65 -37.34 -10.51
CA ALA A 401 -28.36 -37.03 -9.91
C ALA A 401 -27.56 -38.32 -9.63
N ASN A 402 -28.21 -39.31 -9.06
CA ASN A 402 -27.56 -40.59 -8.75
C ASN A 402 -27.12 -41.33 -10.03
N GLU A 403 -27.91 -41.28 -11.12
CA GLU A 403 -27.52 -41.84 -12.41
C GLU A 403 -26.30 -41.13 -13.01
N ILE A 404 -26.28 -39.79 -12.97
CA ILE A 404 -25.14 -38.98 -13.47
C ILE A 404 -23.88 -39.28 -12.65
N ILE A 405 -23.99 -39.31 -11.33
CA ILE A 405 -22.85 -39.64 -10.43
C ILE A 405 -22.37 -41.06 -10.65
N ALA A 406 -23.27 -42.00 -10.82
CA ALA A 406 -22.91 -43.40 -11.08
C ALA A 406 -22.20 -43.55 -12.45
N ALA A 407 -22.68 -42.87 -13.49
CA ALA A 407 -22.03 -42.86 -14.79
C ALA A 407 -20.63 -42.23 -14.73
N PHE A 408 -20.50 -41.11 -14.04
CA PHE A 408 -19.22 -40.42 -13.82
C PHE A 408 -18.21 -41.28 -13.05
N ASN A 409 -18.64 -41.93 -11.97
CA ASN A 409 -17.79 -42.83 -11.20
C ASN A 409 -17.33 -44.05 -12.03
N LYS A 410 -18.22 -44.60 -12.84
CA LYS A 410 -17.91 -45.70 -13.75
C LYS A 410 -16.85 -45.32 -14.79
N GLU A 411 -16.99 -44.11 -15.39
CA GLU A 411 -16.05 -43.62 -16.39
C GLU A 411 -14.64 -43.36 -15.80
N ARG A 412 -14.57 -42.93 -14.56
CA ARG A 412 -13.30 -42.66 -13.86
C ARG A 412 -12.74 -43.83 -13.07
N GLY A 413 -13.41 -44.96 -13.06
CA GLY A 413 -12.99 -46.10 -12.26
C GLY A 413 -12.99 -45.83 -10.74
N SER A 414 -13.80 -44.85 -10.30
CA SER A 414 -13.92 -44.45 -8.89
C SER A 414 -14.99 -45.29 -8.20
N ASP A 415 -14.71 -45.70 -6.96
CA ASP A 415 -15.64 -46.32 -6.01
C ASP A 415 -16.24 -45.32 -5.03
N ALA A 416 -16.00 -44.00 -5.26
CA ALA A 416 -16.52 -42.94 -4.45
C ALA A 416 -18.06 -43.01 -4.37
N LYS A 417 -18.60 -43.02 -3.16
CA LYS A 417 -20.04 -43.00 -2.94
C LYS A 417 -20.61 -41.67 -3.46
N PRO A 418 -21.77 -41.70 -4.13
CA PRO A 418 -22.47 -40.48 -4.46
C PRO A 418 -22.73 -39.70 -3.18
N SER A 419 -22.18 -38.48 -3.10
CA SER A 419 -22.36 -37.61 -1.96
C SER A 419 -23.22 -36.44 -2.39
N LEU A 420 -24.24 -36.13 -1.58
CA LEU A 420 -24.99 -34.85 -1.72
C LEU A 420 -24.14 -33.64 -1.36
N THR A 421 -22.92 -33.86 -0.85
CA THR A 421 -21.97 -32.76 -0.47
C THR A 421 -21.01 -32.38 -1.60
N GLY A 422 -21.48 -32.41 -2.85
CA GLY A 422 -20.69 -31.94 -4.00
C GLY A 422 -19.53 -32.86 -4.39
N PHE A 423 -19.08 -32.73 -5.54
CA PHE A 423 -18.00 -33.40 -6.27
C PHE A 423 -17.11 -34.34 -5.47
N PRO A 424 -17.41 -35.66 -5.39
CA PRO A 424 -16.48 -36.61 -4.76
C PRO A 424 -15.33 -36.89 -5.73
N PHE A 425 -14.42 -35.94 -5.86
CA PHE A 425 -13.20 -36.16 -6.64
C PHE A 425 -12.20 -37.07 -5.94
N LEU A 426 -12.39 -37.30 -4.64
CA LEU A 426 -11.52 -38.09 -3.81
C LEU A 426 -12.37 -39.12 -3.05
N SER A 427 -11.90 -40.40 -2.96
CA SER A 427 -12.44 -41.34 -2.02
C SER A 427 -12.17 -40.90 -0.56
N ASP A 428 -12.88 -41.47 0.42
CA ASP A 428 -12.66 -41.16 1.84
C ASP A 428 -11.19 -41.35 2.24
N GLU A 429 -10.51 -42.36 1.71
CA GLU A 429 -9.11 -42.61 1.96
C GLU A 429 -8.20 -41.52 1.30
N GLN A 430 -8.50 -41.11 0.07
CA GLN A 430 -7.78 -40.03 -0.61
C GLN A 430 -7.99 -38.70 0.09
N GLN A 431 -9.19 -38.41 0.62
CA GLN A 431 -9.46 -37.21 1.42
C GLN A 431 -8.62 -37.21 2.70
N LYS A 432 -8.56 -38.32 3.45
CA LYS A 432 -7.71 -38.44 4.64
C LYS A 432 -6.24 -38.20 4.33
N GLN A 433 -5.74 -38.79 3.25
CA GLN A 433 -4.35 -38.59 2.81
C GLN A 433 -4.07 -37.16 2.38
N ALA A 434 -5.03 -36.50 1.72
CA ALA A 434 -4.89 -35.11 1.33
C ALA A 434 -4.88 -34.17 2.56
N ILE A 435 -5.75 -34.43 3.55
CA ILE A 435 -5.78 -33.68 4.82
C ILE A 435 -4.45 -33.88 5.55
N GLN A 436 -3.97 -35.13 5.70
CA GLN A 436 -2.70 -35.39 6.37
C GLN A 436 -1.53 -34.64 5.71
N LYS A 437 -1.44 -34.67 4.38
CA LYS A 437 -0.40 -33.92 3.65
C LYS A 437 -0.52 -32.39 3.83
N ALA A 438 -1.75 -31.87 3.89
CA ALA A 438 -1.98 -30.46 4.14
C ALA A 438 -1.57 -30.08 5.56
N ASP A 439 -1.86 -30.92 6.56
CA ASP A 439 -1.43 -30.71 7.95
C ASP A 439 0.09 -30.72 8.07
N GLU A 440 0.77 -31.70 7.45
CA GLU A 440 2.24 -31.78 7.42
C GLU A 440 2.85 -30.52 6.74
N ALA A 441 2.26 -30.03 5.66
CA ALA A 441 2.69 -28.82 4.98
C ALA A 441 2.46 -27.56 5.85
N HIS A 442 1.34 -27.53 6.57
CA HIS A 442 1.02 -26.42 7.49
C HIS A 442 1.99 -26.39 8.69
N GLU A 443 2.26 -27.53 9.31
CA GLU A 443 3.26 -27.61 10.39
C GLU A 443 4.66 -27.20 9.91
N ALA A 444 5.07 -27.65 8.72
CA ALA A 444 6.34 -27.25 8.13
C ALA A 444 6.43 -25.75 7.81
N PHE A 445 5.30 -25.13 7.47
CA PHE A 445 5.20 -23.68 7.28
C PHE A 445 5.33 -22.92 8.60
N MET A 446 4.61 -23.34 9.65
CA MET A 446 4.66 -22.73 10.98
C MET A 446 6.06 -22.79 11.60
N ASN A 447 6.74 -23.94 11.48
CA ASN A 447 8.10 -24.15 12.01
C ASN A 447 9.20 -23.35 11.27
N ARG A 448 8.93 -22.79 10.08
CA ARG A 448 9.88 -21.89 9.38
C ARG A 448 9.79 -20.44 9.86
N GLN A 449 8.76 -20.12 10.62
CA GLN A 449 8.54 -18.76 11.16
C GLN A 449 9.04 -18.59 12.60
N GLU A 450 9.46 -19.69 13.26
CA GLU A 450 10.25 -19.67 14.51
C GLU A 450 11.76 -19.61 14.21
#